data_d39adfae75a2306dd3cd18d63acf6d01
#
_entry.id   d39adfae75a2306dd3cd18d63acf6d01
#
_cell.length_a   1.000
_cell.length_b   1.000
_cell.length_c   1.000
_cell.angle_alpha   90.00
_cell.angle_beta   90.00
_cell.angle_gamma   90.00
#
_symmetry.space_group_name_H-M   'P 1'
#
loop_
_entity.id
_entity.type
_entity.pdbx_description
1 polymer ?
#
loop_
_entity_poly.entity_id
_entity_poly.type
_entity_poly.pdbx_seq_one_letter_code
_entity_poly.pdbx_strand_id
1 'polypeptide(L)'
;MAEMISVREAAVRWNITERRVATLCKNGRIAGAKKQGNRWLIPADTQKPADQRLKTGAFRKTERAPKLPLPIGVSNYCLASSEYYYIDKTMMIKDFIDERPMVTLFTRPRRFGKTLNMDMLRTYFEKSDKDTSVYFRDKKIWACGQKYRDYQGKYPVIFLTFKDVKFDTWEETFAAIRDIFAKETRRHKELLASDKCDEYSKKAYEKLADGKVNEVELASALLDLSAMLHKHYAVAPIIIIDEYDTPIQQGYQKDYYDKVIRFMRNLFSGGFKDNQHLSLIHISEPTRLLSIS
;
A
#
# COMPACT_ATOMS: atom_id res chain seq x y z
N MET A 1 -69.77 -4.56 18.84
CA MET A 1 -68.82 -4.90 17.76
C MET A 1 -67.74 -3.86 17.74
N ALA A 2 -66.47 -4.21 17.74
CA ALA A 2 -65.40 -3.19 17.68
C ALA A 2 -65.49 -2.43 16.36
N GLU A 3 -65.46 -1.14 16.41
CA GLU A 3 -65.43 -0.27 15.24
C GLU A 3 -64.15 -0.51 14.42
N MET A 4 -64.31 -0.69 13.10
CA MET A 4 -63.21 -1.03 12.20
C MET A 4 -62.90 0.13 11.27
N ILE A 5 -61.65 0.50 11.15
CA ILE A 5 -61.17 1.59 10.29
C ILE A 5 -60.39 1.02 9.07
N SER A 6 -60.35 1.84 8.02
CA SER A 6 -59.62 1.48 6.79
C SER A 6 -58.10 1.75 6.94
N VAL A 7 -57.31 1.17 6.04
CA VAL A 7 -55.86 1.40 5.93
C VAL A 7 -55.56 2.91 5.80
N ARG A 8 -56.39 3.66 5.06
CA ARG A 8 -56.23 5.09 4.84
C ARG A 8 -56.45 5.88 6.14
N GLU A 9 -57.47 5.57 6.90
CA GLU A 9 -57.77 6.22 8.20
C GLU A 9 -56.67 5.91 9.23
N ALA A 10 -56.20 4.67 9.29
CA ALA A 10 -55.08 4.29 10.14
C ALA A 10 -53.77 4.98 9.73
N ALA A 11 -53.51 5.15 8.43
CA ALA A 11 -52.35 5.87 7.93
C ALA A 11 -52.31 7.33 8.38
N VAL A 12 -53.45 8.04 8.29
CA VAL A 12 -53.58 9.40 8.74
C VAL A 12 -53.39 9.48 10.27
N ARG A 13 -54.06 8.61 11.03
CA ARG A 13 -53.99 8.60 12.49
C ARG A 13 -52.61 8.34 13.06
N TRP A 14 -51.83 7.45 12.37
CA TRP A 14 -50.47 7.04 12.80
C TRP A 14 -49.37 7.88 12.16
N ASN A 15 -49.73 8.79 11.29
CA ASN A 15 -48.78 9.60 10.49
C ASN A 15 -47.73 8.74 9.77
N ILE A 16 -48.21 7.77 8.97
CA ILE A 16 -47.38 6.89 8.10
C ILE A 16 -48.13 6.64 6.79
N THR A 17 -47.43 6.13 5.78
CA THR A 17 -48.02 5.86 4.47
C THR A 17 -48.96 4.64 4.51
N GLU A 18 -50.01 4.63 3.67
CA GLU A 18 -50.94 3.51 3.52
C GLU A 18 -50.21 2.18 3.20
N ARG A 19 -49.18 2.28 2.36
CA ARG A 19 -48.30 1.13 2.03
C ARG A 19 -47.64 0.55 3.29
N ARG A 20 -47.24 1.39 4.23
CA ARG A 20 -46.64 0.94 5.49
C ARG A 20 -47.64 0.26 6.38
N VAL A 21 -48.88 0.79 6.48
CA VAL A 21 -49.98 0.13 7.23
C VAL A 21 -50.32 -1.23 6.65
N ALA A 22 -50.48 -1.31 5.33
CA ALA A 22 -50.75 -2.58 4.64
C ALA A 22 -49.68 -3.62 4.90
N THR A 23 -48.41 -3.20 4.91
CA THR A 23 -47.27 -4.08 5.23
C THR A 23 -47.31 -4.57 6.68
N LEU A 24 -47.70 -3.73 7.64
CA LEU A 24 -47.86 -4.10 9.04
C LEU A 24 -48.98 -5.11 9.23
N CYS A 25 -50.12 -4.93 8.50
CA CYS A 25 -51.22 -5.91 8.48
C CYS A 25 -50.78 -7.25 7.90
N LYS A 26 -50.07 -7.22 6.74
CA LYS A 26 -49.58 -8.44 6.07
C LYS A 26 -48.62 -9.22 6.96
N ASN A 27 -47.81 -8.55 7.75
CA ASN A 27 -46.84 -9.17 8.65
C ASN A 27 -47.42 -9.51 10.04
N GLY A 28 -48.72 -9.49 10.23
CA GLY A 28 -49.39 -9.85 11.48
C GLY A 28 -49.07 -8.90 12.68
N ARG A 29 -48.56 -7.70 12.43
CA ARG A 29 -48.13 -6.77 13.47
C ARG A 29 -49.23 -5.91 14.02
N ILE A 30 -50.42 -5.96 13.47
CA ILE A 30 -51.61 -5.25 13.93
C ILE A 30 -52.60 -6.29 14.45
N ALA A 31 -52.74 -6.35 15.76
CA ALA A 31 -53.64 -7.30 16.38
C ALA A 31 -55.10 -6.99 15.95
N GLY A 32 -55.84 -8.04 15.60
CA GLY A 32 -57.25 -7.92 15.18
C GLY A 32 -57.47 -7.42 13.75
N ALA A 33 -56.41 -7.10 12.97
CA ALA A 33 -56.58 -6.73 11.57
C ALA A 33 -57.14 -7.91 10.75
N LYS A 34 -58.21 -7.66 9.97
CA LYS A 34 -58.86 -8.64 9.11
C LYS A 34 -58.84 -8.22 7.66
N LYS A 35 -58.60 -9.20 6.76
CA LYS A 35 -58.67 -8.95 5.34
C LYS A 35 -60.08 -9.27 4.82
N GLN A 36 -60.75 -8.28 4.24
CA GLN A 36 -62.04 -8.45 3.60
C GLN A 36 -61.91 -8.13 2.09
N GLY A 37 -61.94 -9.15 1.28
CA GLY A 37 -61.63 -9.03 -0.13
C GLY A 37 -60.19 -8.50 -0.35
N ASN A 38 -60.06 -7.39 -1.04
CA ASN A 38 -58.74 -6.79 -1.33
C ASN A 38 -58.37 -5.66 -0.31
N ARG A 39 -59.17 -5.45 0.76
CA ARG A 39 -58.96 -4.38 1.74
C ARG A 39 -58.66 -4.94 3.12
N TRP A 40 -57.77 -4.24 3.86
CA TRP A 40 -57.55 -4.51 5.29
C TRP A 40 -58.44 -3.64 6.13
N LEU A 41 -59.07 -4.23 7.15
CA LEU A 41 -59.81 -3.58 8.20
C LEU A 41 -59.07 -3.70 9.54
N ILE A 42 -58.94 -2.64 10.28
CA ILE A 42 -58.12 -2.50 11.48
C ILE A 42 -59.06 -2.06 12.63
N PRO A 43 -59.00 -2.66 13.84
CA PRO A 43 -59.77 -2.19 14.97
C PRO A 43 -59.40 -0.72 15.28
N ALA A 44 -60.43 0.12 15.50
CA ALA A 44 -60.26 1.58 15.69
C ALA A 44 -59.44 1.93 16.95
N ASP A 45 -59.44 1.05 17.94
CA ASP A 45 -58.71 1.21 19.21
C ASP A 45 -57.23 0.81 19.11
N THR A 46 -56.80 0.25 17.99
CA THR A 46 -55.41 -0.25 17.82
C THR A 46 -54.42 0.91 17.78
N GLN A 47 -53.42 0.81 18.63
CA GLN A 47 -52.30 1.78 18.62
C GLN A 47 -51.28 1.42 17.55
N LYS A 48 -50.53 2.41 17.07
CA LYS A 48 -49.45 2.25 16.12
C LYS A 48 -48.42 1.24 16.66
N PRO A 49 -48.12 0.12 15.95
CA PRO A 49 -47.11 -0.84 16.38
C PRO A 49 -45.73 -0.16 16.52
N ALA A 50 -45.00 -0.45 17.59
CA ALA A 50 -43.69 0.08 17.83
C ALA A 50 -42.73 -0.26 16.69
N ASP A 51 -41.87 0.67 16.27
CA ASP A 51 -40.87 0.40 15.24
C ASP A 51 -39.73 -0.45 15.83
N GLN A 52 -39.66 -1.69 15.40
CA GLN A 52 -38.62 -2.64 15.85
C GLN A 52 -37.20 -2.16 15.54
N ARG A 53 -37.04 -1.29 14.54
CA ARG A 53 -35.74 -0.70 14.21
C ARG A 53 -35.18 0.18 15.35
N LEU A 54 -36.08 0.75 16.16
CA LEU A 54 -35.67 1.51 17.33
C LEU A 54 -35.29 0.65 18.53
N LYS A 55 -35.85 -0.58 18.65
CA LYS A 55 -35.53 -1.52 19.75
C LYS A 55 -34.21 -2.25 19.56
N THR A 56 -33.78 -2.52 18.33
CA THR A 56 -32.54 -3.28 18.04
C THR A 56 -31.27 -2.43 18.06
N GLY A 57 -31.37 -1.11 18.24
CA GLY A 57 -30.19 -0.21 18.21
C GLY A 57 -29.47 -0.12 16.85
N ALA A 58 -29.93 -0.91 15.85
CA ALA A 58 -29.27 -1.01 14.53
C ALA A 58 -29.23 0.30 13.74
N PHE A 59 -29.98 1.32 14.17
CA PHE A 59 -30.00 2.65 13.57
C PHE A 59 -29.84 3.79 14.59
N ARG A 60 -29.34 3.51 15.80
CA ARG A 60 -28.76 4.63 16.55
C ARG A 60 -27.65 5.21 15.69
N LYS A 61 -27.74 6.51 15.39
CA LYS A 61 -26.56 7.30 15.01
C LYS A 61 -25.65 7.28 16.25
N THR A 62 -24.85 6.23 16.40
CA THR A 62 -23.62 6.34 17.16
C THR A 62 -22.90 7.52 16.53
N GLU A 63 -22.46 8.47 17.33
CA GLU A 63 -21.51 9.48 16.88
C GLU A 63 -20.44 8.72 16.12
N ARG A 64 -20.43 8.90 14.80
CA ARG A 64 -19.46 8.22 13.96
C ARG A 64 -18.13 8.80 14.39
N ALA A 65 -17.25 7.96 14.92
CA ALA A 65 -15.88 8.33 15.09
C ALA A 65 -15.42 9.06 13.81
N PRO A 66 -14.67 10.15 13.91
CA PRO A 66 -14.29 10.95 12.77
C PRO A 66 -13.74 10.01 11.70
N LYS A 67 -14.35 10.02 10.51
CA LYS A 67 -13.91 9.15 9.42
C LYS A 67 -12.55 9.65 8.99
N LEU A 68 -11.52 8.82 9.23
CA LEU A 68 -10.21 9.11 8.68
C LEU A 68 -10.31 9.27 7.15
N PRO A 69 -9.63 10.25 6.56
CA PRO A 69 -9.59 10.42 5.12
C PRO A 69 -8.95 9.22 4.43
N LEU A 70 -9.27 8.99 3.15
CA LEU A 70 -8.60 7.97 2.36
C LEU A 70 -7.19 8.44 1.95
N PRO A 71 -6.18 7.56 1.91
CA PRO A 71 -4.79 7.91 1.57
C PRO A 71 -4.60 8.09 0.05
N ILE A 72 -5.40 8.98 -0.57
CA ILE A 72 -5.32 9.24 -2.01
C ILE A 72 -4.05 10.06 -2.30
N GLY A 73 -3.14 9.49 -3.12
CA GLY A 73 -1.87 10.13 -3.45
C GLY A 73 -0.80 10.05 -2.35
N VAL A 74 -1.09 9.41 -1.22
CA VAL A 74 -0.12 9.21 -0.14
C VAL A 74 0.75 7.99 -0.46
N SER A 75 2.06 8.20 -0.54
CA SER A 75 3.08 7.15 -0.76
C SER A 75 3.90 6.83 0.49
N ASN A 76 3.82 7.67 1.53
CA ASN A 76 4.51 7.45 2.80
C ASN A 76 3.66 6.57 3.71
N TYR A 77 4.19 5.40 4.10
CA TYR A 77 3.49 4.43 4.92
C TYR A 77 3.25 4.92 6.36
N CYS A 78 4.23 5.59 6.96
CA CYS A 78 4.08 6.10 8.31
C CYS A 78 2.89 7.06 8.39
N LEU A 79 2.81 7.99 7.43
CA LEU A 79 1.71 8.95 7.33
C LEU A 79 0.38 8.24 7.04
N ALA A 80 0.35 7.32 6.06
CA ALA A 80 -0.85 6.58 5.70
C ALA A 80 -1.41 5.75 6.86
N SER A 81 -0.51 5.11 7.63
CA SER A 81 -0.87 4.24 8.75
C SER A 81 -1.36 5.00 9.99
N SER A 82 -0.90 6.26 10.20
CA SER A 82 -1.22 7.04 11.41
C SER A 82 -2.39 8.01 11.22
N GLU A 83 -2.55 8.62 10.03
CA GLU A 83 -3.47 9.73 9.81
C GLU A 83 -4.62 9.40 8.86
N TYR A 84 -4.55 8.27 8.14
CA TYR A 84 -5.52 7.92 7.11
C TYR A 84 -6.21 6.59 7.39
N TYR A 85 -7.34 6.35 6.71
CA TYR A 85 -8.00 5.05 6.69
C TYR A 85 -7.15 4.06 5.88
N TYR A 86 -6.20 3.42 6.56
CA TYR A 86 -5.30 2.45 5.96
C TYR A 86 -5.90 1.05 6.01
N ILE A 87 -5.97 0.39 4.85
CA ILE A 87 -6.33 -1.02 4.76
C ILE A 87 -5.07 -1.85 5.02
N ASP A 88 -5.06 -2.58 6.12
CA ASP A 88 -3.91 -3.36 6.56
C ASP A 88 -3.51 -4.44 5.55
N LYS A 89 -2.34 -4.26 4.93
CA LYS A 89 -1.69 -5.18 4.00
C LYS A 89 -0.40 -5.77 4.56
N THR A 90 -0.15 -5.62 5.86
CA THR A 90 1.11 -6.04 6.49
C THR A 90 1.34 -7.55 6.45
N MET A 91 0.34 -8.36 6.16
CA MET A 91 0.50 -9.81 5.94
C MET A 91 1.44 -10.12 4.76
N MET A 92 1.60 -9.18 3.81
CA MET A 92 2.60 -9.29 2.75
C MET A 92 4.03 -9.42 3.31
N ILE A 93 4.31 -8.80 4.45
CA ILE A 93 5.61 -8.93 5.15
C ILE A 93 5.82 -10.37 5.62
N LYS A 94 4.74 -10.99 6.13
CA LYS A 94 4.79 -12.40 6.56
C LYS A 94 5.11 -13.33 5.39
N ASP A 95 4.39 -13.18 4.29
CA ASP A 95 4.58 -14.00 3.08
C ASP A 95 6.03 -13.87 2.61
N PHE A 96 6.55 -12.66 2.59
CA PHE A 96 7.91 -12.35 2.23
C PHE A 96 8.97 -13.03 3.13
N ILE A 97 8.76 -13.03 4.44
CA ILE A 97 9.69 -13.67 5.40
C ILE A 97 9.63 -15.20 5.29
N ASP A 98 8.44 -15.75 5.04
CA ASP A 98 8.24 -17.20 4.98
C ASP A 98 8.73 -17.82 3.67
N GLU A 99 8.44 -17.19 2.54
CA GLU A 99 8.82 -17.69 1.21
C GLU A 99 10.29 -17.45 0.87
N ARG A 100 10.91 -16.40 1.40
CA ARG A 100 12.30 -15.98 1.17
C ARG A 100 12.72 -16.01 -0.30
N PRO A 101 11.93 -15.50 -1.23
CA PRO A 101 12.31 -15.49 -2.63
C PRO A 101 13.50 -14.55 -2.82
N MET A 102 14.52 -14.96 -3.58
CA MET A 102 15.67 -14.11 -3.87
C MET A 102 15.25 -12.83 -4.62
N VAL A 103 14.29 -12.96 -5.53
CA VAL A 103 13.69 -11.85 -6.26
C VAL A 103 12.17 -11.98 -6.22
N THR A 104 11.49 -10.91 -5.81
CA THR A 104 10.02 -10.82 -5.84
C THR A 104 9.59 -9.74 -6.80
N LEU A 105 8.73 -10.09 -7.75
CA LEU A 105 8.13 -9.15 -8.69
C LEU A 105 6.68 -8.85 -8.29
N PHE A 106 6.38 -7.60 -7.93
CA PHE A 106 5.03 -7.13 -7.63
C PHE A 106 4.36 -6.54 -8.87
N THR A 107 3.52 -7.34 -9.51
CA THR A 107 2.69 -6.90 -10.63
C THR A 107 1.30 -6.54 -10.13
N ARG A 108 0.93 -5.28 -10.15
CA ARG A 108 -0.41 -4.79 -9.77
C ARG A 108 -0.82 -3.64 -10.69
N PRO A 109 -2.10 -3.49 -11.01
CA PRO A 109 -2.58 -2.34 -11.76
C PRO A 109 -2.18 -1.00 -11.12
N ARG A 110 -2.15 0.06 -11.90
CA ARG A 110 -1.94 1.42 -11.37
C ARG A 110 -2.99 1.74 -10.30
N ARG A 111 -2.63 2.54 -9.29
CA ARG A 111 -3.48 2.98 -8.16
C ARG A 111 -3.87 1.88 -7.14
N PHE A 112 -3.25 0.69 -7.19
CA PHE A 112 -3.46 -0.36 -6.19
C PHE A 112 -2.48 -0.29 -5.00
N GLY A 113 -1.85 0.88 -4.77
CA GLY A 113 -1.01 1.13 -3.60
C GLY A 113 0.36 0.44 -3.65
N LYS A 114 0.95 0.20 -4.83
CA LYS A 114 2.28 -0.43 -4.98
C LYS A 114 3.35 0.33 -4.22
N THR A 115 3.54 1.62 -4.53
CA THR A 115 4.53 2.49 -3.88
C THR A 115 4.34 2.52 -2.36
N LEU A 116 3.09 2.59 -1.88
CA LEU A 116 2.78 2.55 -0.45
C LEU A 116 3.18 1.21 0.19
N ASN A 117 2.98 0.08 -0.53
CA ASN A 117 3.40 -1.24 -0.04
C ASN A 117 4.93 -1.38 -0.06
N MET A 118 5.62 -0.81 -1.05
CA MET A 118 7.10 -0.78 -1.08
C MET A 118 7.65 0.04 0.09
N ASP A 119 7.05 1.21 0.36
CA ASP A 119 7.43 2.05 1.51
C ASP A 119 7.09 1.38 2.86
N MET A 120 6.01 0.58 2.92
CA MET A 120 5.70 -0.25 4.09
C MET A 120 6.80 -1.30 4.34
N LEU A 121 7.24 -2.01 3.30
CA LEU A 121 8.34 -2.98 3.42
C LEU A 121 9.62 -2.29 3.86
N ARG A 122 9.97 -1.15 3.23
CA ARG A 122 11.11 -0.35 3.66
C ARG A 122 11.00 0.01 5.14
N THR A 123 9.89 0.62 5.56
CA THR A 123 9.67 1.06 6.95
C THR A 123 9.75 -0.09 7.94
N TYR A 124 9.34 -1.30 7.52
CA TYR A 124 9.41 -2.47 8.40
C TYR A 124 10.83 -3.00 8.58
N PHE A 125 11.55 -3.20 7.49
CA PHE A 125 12.85 -3.87 7.53
C PHE A 125 14.00 -2.91 7.85
N GLU A 126 13.89 -1.64 7.45
CA GLU A 126 14.98 -0.70 7.50
C GLU A 126 15.46 -0.41 8.91
N LYS A 127 16.77 -0.59 9.12
CA LYS A 127 17.45 -0.15 10.34
C LYS A 127 17.45 1.38 10.41
N SER A 128 16.92 1.92 11.48
CA SER A 128 16.76 3.35 11.69
C SER A 128 16.98 3.70 13.16
N ASP A 129 17.43 4.94 13.42
CA ASP A 129 17.50 5.48 14.77
C ASP A 129 16.11 5.76 15.37
N LYS A 130 15.08 5.79 14.53
CA LYS A 130 13.68 5.98 14.94
C LYS A 130 13.01 4.64 15.16
N ASP A 131 12.24 4.50 16.22
CA ASP A 131 11.40 3.31 16.45
C ASP A 131 10.23 3.29 15.46
N THR A 132 10.41 2.60 14.33
CA THR A 132 9.36 2.41 13.33
C THR A 132 8.37 1.30 13.69
N SER A 133 8.61 0.53 14.76
CA SER A 133 7.71 -0.54 15.23
C SER A 133 6.33 0.01 15.61
N VAL A 134 6.25 1.26 16.04
CA VAL A 134 5.01 1.95 16.42
C VAL A 134 3.93 1.91 15.34
N TYR A 135 4.33 1.88 14.06
CA TYR A 135 3.40 1.83 12.92
C TYR A 135 2.86 0.42 12.62
N PHE A 136 3.38 -0.60 13.33
CA PHE A 136 3.04 -2.01 13.09
C PHE A 136 2.40 -2.70 14.29
N ARG A 137 2.48 -2.12 15.50
CA ARG A 137 2.01 -2.75 16.75
C ARG A 137 0.53 -3.08 16.76
N ASP A 138 -0.29 -2.32 16.05
CA ASP A 138 -1.74 -2.51 15.88
C ASP A 138 -2.11 -3.28 14.60
N LYS A 139 -1.12 -3.71 13.81
CA LYS A 139 -1.32 -4.40 12.54
C LYS A 139 -1.22 -5.91 12.67
N LYS A 140 -1.78 -6.63 11.68
CA LYS A 140 -1.84 -8.09 11.66
C LYS A 140 -0.47 -8.76 11.76
N ILE A 141 0.56 -8.19 11.13
CA ILE A 141 1.93 -8.73 11.19
C ILE A 141 2.45 -8.83 12.62
N TRP A 142 2.09 -7.87 13.48
CA TRP A 142 2.56 -7.87 14.86
C TRP A 142 1.96 -9.01 15.68
N ALA A 143 0.74 -9.42 15.36
CA ALA A 143 0.06 -10.56 15.99
C ALA A 143 0.59 -11.92 15.51
N CYS A 144 1.37 -11.99 14.43
CA CYS A 144 1.93 -13.23 13.88
C CYS A 144 3.03 -13.87 14.76
N GLY A 145 3.53 -13.15 15.77
CA GLY A 145 4.47 -13.69 16.74
C GLY A 145 5.90 -13.15 16.62
N GLN A 146 6.76 -13.60 17.55
CA GLN A 146 8.12 -13.06 17.73
C GLN A 146 9.01 -13.29 16.51
N LYS A 147 8.89 -14.45 15.84
CA LYS A 147 9.62 -14.77 14.61
C LYS A 147 9.63 -13.61 13.61
N TYR A 148 8.47 -12.98 13.40
CA TYR A 148 8.37 -11.89 12.43
C TYR A 148 8.86 -10.56 12.99
N ARG A 149 8.61 -10.27 14.27
CA ARG A 149 9.08 -9.05 14.95
C ARG A 149 10.60 -8.94 14.97
N ASP A 150 11.31 -10.07 14.99
CA ASP A 150 12.78 -10.12 14.97
C ASP A 150 13.39 -9.56 13.69
N TYR A 151 12.61 -9.47 12.60
CA TYR A 151 13.05 -8.86 11.34
C TYR A 151 12.88 -7.34 11.30
N GLN A 152 12.03 -6.78 12.19
CA GLN A 152 11.69 -5.37 12.18
C GLN A 152 12.91 -4.51 12.55
N GLY A 153 13.26 -3.56 11.66
CA GLY A 153 14.36 -2.62 11.89
C GLY A 153 15.75 -3.25 11.90
N LYS A 154 15.97 -4.39 11.23
CA LYS A 154 17.23 -5.14 11.30
C LYS A 154 18.10 -5.06 10.05
N TYR A 155 17.57 -4.61 8.93
CA TYR A 155 18.24 -4.67 7.64
C TYR A 155 18.62 -3.29 7.12
N PRO A 156 19.79 -3.09 6.52
CA PRO A 156 19.99 -1.96 5.65
C PRO A 156 19.10 -2.12 4.41
N VAL A 157 18.51 -1.02 3.93
CA VAL A 157 17.59 -1.04 2.78
C VAL A 157 18.04 -0.04 1.74
N ILE A 158 18.23 -0.49 0.49
CA ILE A 158 18.41 0.36 -0.69
C ILE A 158 17.04 0.54 -1.33
N PHE A 159 16.55 1.79 -1.41
CA PHE A 159 15.23 2.09 -1.95
C PHE A 159 15.32 3.02 -3.15
N LEU A 160 15.01 2.51 -4.34
CA LEU A 160 15.05 3.26 -5.60
C LEU A 160 13.64 3.38 -6.19
N THR A 161 13.21 4.58 -6.56
CA THR A 161 11.95 4.79 -7.30
C THR A 161 12.22 5.55 -8.59
N PHE A 162 11.79 4.99 -9.70
CA PHE A 162 11.95 5.58 -11.04
C PHE A 162 10.67 6.26 -11.55
N LYS A 163 9.67 6.47 -10.67
CA LYS A 163 8.34 6.98 -11.04
C LYS A 163 8.36 8.30 -11.80
N ASP A 164 9.34 9.15 -11.52
CA ASP A 164 9.46 10.50 -12.09
C ASP A 164 10.49 10.58 -13.23
N VAL A 165 11.06 9.44 -13.64
CA VAL A 165 12.04 9.37 -14.73
C VAL A 165 11.31 9.34 -16.08
N LYS A 166 10.86 10.52 -16.53
CA LYS A 166 10.04 10.71 -17.74
C LYS A 166 10.59 11.89 -18.54
N PHE A 167 11.70 11.66 -19.22
CA PHE A 167 12.40 12.68 -19.99
C PHE A 167 12.38 12.35 -21.48
N ASP A 168 12.64 13.35 -22.32
CA ASP A 168 12.55 13.22 -23.77
C ASP A 168 13.85 12.71 -24.40
N THR A 169 14.97 12.78 -23.66
CA THR A 169 16.28 12.34 -24.13
C THR A 169 16.90 11.31 -23.19
N TRP A 170 17.83 10.50 -23.71
CA TRP A 170 18.58 9.54 -22.89
C TRP A 170 19.48 10.28 -21.90
N GLU A 171 20.08 11.38 -22.29
CA GLU A 171 21.01 12.16 -21.47
C GLU A 171 20.32 12.70 -20.21
N GLU A 172 19.10 13.21 -20.34
CA GLU A 172 18.28 13.67 -19.21
C GLU A 172 17.79 12.49 -18.35
N THR A 173 17.36 11.40 -19.00
CA THR A 173 16.95 10.18 -18.31
C THR A 173 18.09 9.60 -17.48
N PHE A 174 19.30 9.51 -18.06
CA PHE A 174 20.48 9.04 -17.35
C PHE A 174 20.88 9.96 -16.20
N ALA A 175 20.83 11.28 -16.40
CA ALA A 175 21.08 12.27 -15.35
C ALA A 175 20.10 12.10 -14.18
N ALA A 176 18.83 11.88 -14.45
CA ALA A 176 17.81 11.63 -13.42
C ALA A 176 18.04 10.31 -12.66
N ILE A 177 18.39 9.23 -13.37
CA ILE A 177 18.74 7.95 -12.74
C ILE A 177 19.97 8.13 -11.83
N ARG A 178 21.00 8.79 -12.31
CA ARG A 178 22.22 9.10 -11.54
C ARG A 178 21.90 9.91 -10.28
N ASP A 179 21.00 10.87 -10.35
CA ASP A 179 20.57 11.67 -9.19
C ASP A 179 19.81 10.82 -8.16
N ILE A 180 18.97 9.86 -8.59
CA ILE A 180 18.30 8.88 -7.71
C ILE A 180 19.34 8.09 -6.93
N PHE A 181 20.35 7.54 -7.61
CA PHE A 181 21.43 6.80 -6.96
C PHE A 181 22.25 7.66 -6.01
N ALA A 182 22.56 8.89 -6.42
CA ALA A 182 23.30 9.83 -5.58
C ALA A 182 22.51 10.17 -4.29
N LYS A 183 21.21 10.38 -4.39
CA LYS A 183 20.34 10.63 -3.22
C LYS A 183 20.28 9.42 -2.31
N GLU A 184 20.13 8.22 -2.86
CA GLU A 184 20.11 6.99 -2.08
C GLU A 184 21.46 6.73 -1.40
N THR A 185 22.57 6.93 -2.10
CA THR A 185 23.90 6.80 -1.53
C THR A 185 24.10 7.76 -0.35
N ARG A 186 23.74 9.05 -0.50
CA ARG A 186 23.83 10.03 0.60
C ARG A 186 22.98 9.67 1.81
N ARG A 187 21.95 8.87 1.65
CA ARG A 187 21.13 8.38 2.76
C ARG A 187 21.91 7.43 3.69
N HIS A 188 22.95 6.79 3.17
CA HIS A 188 23.84 5.88 3.87
C HIS A 188 25.22 6.52 4.21
N LYS A 189 25.20 7.77 4.66
CA LYS A 189 26.41 8.55 4.95
C LYS A 189 27.32 7.93 6.02
N GLU A 190 26.76 7.07 6.88
CA GLU A 190 27.48 6.32 7.91
C GLU A 190 28.57 5.42 7.33
N LEU A 191 28.48 5.03 6.06
CA LEU A 191 29.47 4.20 5.38
C LEU A 191 30.83 4.90 5.23
N LEU A 192 30.86 6.22 5.13
CA LEU A 192 32.11 7.00 5.07
C LEU A 192 32.91 6.93 6.38
N ALA A 193 32.20 6.89 7.50
CA ALA A 193 32.82 6.79 8.81
C ALA A 193 33.11 5.33 9.23
N SER A 194 32.73 4.36 8.40
CA SER A 194 32.90 2.94 8.70
C SER A 194 34.40 2.52 8.61
N ASP A 195 34.91 1.91 9.66
CA ASP A 195 36.22 1.26 9.69
C ASP A 195 36.27 -0.07 8.91
N LYS A 196 35.11 -0.63 8.59
CA LYS A 196 34.97 -1.89 7.85
C LYS A 196 35.01 -1.70 6.33
N CYS A 197 34.82 -0.47 5.85
CA CYS A 197 34.89 -0.12 4.44
C CYS A 197 36.31 0.36 4.08
N ASP A 198 36.86 -0.20 3.05
CA ASP A 198 38.18 0.22 2.54
C ASP A 198 38.12 1.58 1.81
N GLU A 199 39.28 2.23 1.70
CA GLU A 199 39.41 3.55 1.09
C GLU A 199 39.02 3.60 -0.39
N TYR A 200 39.16 2.48 -1.12
CA TYR A 200 38.73 2.40 -2.50
C TYR A 200 37.21 2.46 -2.61
N SER A 201 36.52 1.67 -1.79
CA SER A 201 35.05 1.69 -1.70
C SER A 201 34.51 3.05 -1.26
N LYS A 202 35.17 3.74 -0.33
CA LYS A 202 34.78 5.10 0.10
C LYS A 202 34.92 6.11 -1.02
N LYS A 203 35.99 6.06 -1.82
CA LYS A 203 36.15 6.96 -3.00
C LYS A 203 35.07 6.70 -4.05
N ALA A 204 34.74 5.44 -4.31
CA ALA A 204 33.64 5.09 -5.23
C ALA A 204 32.29 5.62 -4.69
N TYR A 205 32.05 5.48 -3.39
CA TYR A 205 30.88 6.05 -2.71
C TYR A 205 30.81 7.57 -2.88
N GLU A 206 31.87 8.31 -2.62
CA GLU A 206 31.91 9.78 -2.77
C GLU A 206 31.60 10.21 -4.19
N LYS A 207 32.21 9.53 -5.19
CA LYS A 207 31.95 9.79 -6.61
C LYS A 207 30.47 9.57 -6.96
N LEU A 208 29.86 8.52 -6.43
CA LEU A 208 28.46 8.20 -6.63
C LEU A 208 27.54 9.21 -5.92
N ALA A 209 27.86 9.55 -4.68
CA ALA A 209 27.11 10.54 -3.88
C ALA A 209 27.14 11.96 -4.51
N ASP A 210 28.25 12.31 -5.17
CA ASP A 210 28.38 13.56 -5.92
C ASP A 210 27.69 13.52 -7.30
N GLY A 211 27.22 12.36 -7.75
CA GLY A 211 26.64 12.18 -9.08
C GLY A 211 27.66 12.36 -10.22
N LYS A 212 28.94 12.06 -9.98
CA LYS A 212 30.04 12.22 -10.96
C LYS A 212 30.41 10.90 -11.64
N VAL A 213 29.51 9.92 -11.65
CA VAL A 213 29.68 8.60 -12.25
C VAL A 213 29.21 8.56 -13.69
N ASN A 214 29.90 7.77 -14.52
CA ASN A 214 29.48 7.45 -15.89
C ASN A 214 28.52 6.23 -15.91
N GLU A 215 28.07 5.82 -17.11
CA GLU A 215 27.11 4.71 -17.26
C GLU A 215 27.66 3.37 -16.73
N VAL A 216 28.94 3.10 -16.95
CA VAL A 216 29.58 1.83 -16.52
C VAL A 216 29.70 1.80 -15.00
N GLU A 217 30.14 2.88 -14.39
CA GLU A 217 30.27 3.03 -12.94
C GLU A 217 28.91 2.98 -12.25
N LEU A 218 27.88 3.61 -12.84
CA LEU A 218 26.54 3.56 -12.29
C LEU A 218 25.92 2.15 -12.40
N ALA A 219 26.26 1.39 -13.43
CA ALA A 219 25.80 0.00 -13.58
C ALA A 219 26.31 -0.93 -12.45
N SER A 220 27.48 -0.63 -11.84
CA SER A 220 28.00 -1.38 -10.68
C SER A 220 27.52 -0.84 -9.33
N ALA A 221 26.86 0.31 -9.29
CA ALA A 221 26.54 1.02 -8.06
C ALA A 221 25.69 0.22 -7.06
N LEU A 222 24.77 -0.64 -7.55
CA LEU A 222 23.97 -1.53 -6.67
C LEU A 222 24.84 -2.56 -5.96
N LEU A 223 25.79 -3.15 -6.69
CA LEU A 223 26.74 -4.13 -6.15
C LEU A 223 27.65 -3.46 -5.10
N ASP A 224 28.26 -2.33 -5.46
CA ASP A 224 29.20 -1.62 -4.62
C ASP A 224 28.55 -1.14 -3.31
N LEU A 225 27.37 -0.52 -3.40
CA LEU A 225 26.63 -0.07 -2.25
C LEU A 225 26.17 -1.24 -1.37
N SER A 226 25.71 -2.34 -1.97
CA SER A 226 25.32 -3.56 -1.25
C SER A 226 26.50 -4.16 -0.48
N ALA A 227 27.68 -4.21 -1.11
CA ALA A 227 28.89 -4.73 -0.48
C ALA A 227 29.32 -3.86 0.72
N MET A 228 29.28 -2.54 0.60
CA MET A 228 29.61 -1.63 1.69
C MET A 228 28.61 -1.76 2.85
N LEU A 229 27.31 -1.81 2.56
CA LEU A 229 26.27 -1.99 3.58
C LEU A 229 26.42 -3.34 4.28
N HIS A 230 26.67 -4.41 3.54
CA HIS A 230 26.89 -5.73 4.12
C HIS A 230 28.13 -5.76 5.04
N LYS A 231 29.23 -5.17 4.61
CA LYS A 231 30.46 -5.06 5.44
C LYS A 231 30.20 -4.26 6.72
N HIS A 232 29.51 -3.11 6.59
CA HIS A 232 29.27 -2.21 7.72
C HIS A 232 28.33 -2.84 8.78
N TYR A 233 27.17 -3.36 8.35
CA TYR A 233 26.13 -3.87 9.24
C TYR A 233 26.29 -5.36 9.58
N ALA A 234 27.14 -6.11 8.89
CA ALA A 234 27.24 -7.58 8.96
C ALA A 234 25.90 -8.29 8.64
N VAL A 235 25.00 -7.58 7.95
CA VAL A 235 23.71 -8.08 7.47
C VAL A 235 23.54 -7.63 6.03
N ALA A 236 23.20 -8.57 5.16
CA ALA A 236 23.00 -8.30 3.74
C ALA A 236 21.80 -7.38 3.53
N PRO A 237 21.90 -6.33 2.69
CA PRO A 237 20.82 -5.36 2.45
C PRO A 237 19.64 -5.99 1.71
N ILE A 238 18.48 -5.34 1.88
CA ILE A 238 17.30 -5.56 1.05
C ILE A 238 17.26 -4.44 0.00
N ILE A 239 17.05 -4.81 -1.27
CA ILE A 239 16.87 -3.84 -2.35
C ILE A 239 15.38 -3.78 -2.71
N ILE A 240 14.83 -2.57 -2.73
CA ILE A 240 13.45 -2.29 -3.14
C ILE A 240 13.48 -1.32 -4.31
N ILE A 241 12.90 -1.73 -5.44
CA ILE A 241 12.86 -0.91 -6.66
C ILE A 241 11.40 -0.71 -7.07
N ASP A 242 11.00 0.55 -7.18
CA ASP A 242 9.65 0.93 -7.58
C ASP A 242 9.63 1.57 -8.98
N GLU A 243 8.66 1.13 -9.81
CA GLU A 243 8.39 1.65 -11.16
C GLU A 243 9.63 1.66 -12.10
N TYR A 244 10.44 0.59 -12.07
CA TYR A 244 11.64 0.48 -12.91
C TYR A 244 11.33 0.50 -14.42
N ASP A 245 10.12 0.16 -14.80
CA ASP A 245 9.64 0.15 -16.19
C ASP A 245 9.33 1.56 -16.73
N THR A 246 9.20 2.57 -15.87
CA THR A 246 8.90 3.94 -16.28
C THR A 246 9.93 4.51 -17.27
N PRO A 247 11.26 4.49 -17.02
CA PRO A 247 12.25 4.95 -18.01
C PRO A 247 12.26 4.10 -19.27
N ILE A 248 11.94 2.81 -19.19
CA ILE A 248 11.86 1.91 -20.35
C ILE A 248 10.68 2.28 -21.26
N GLN A 249 9.51 2.52 -20.65
CA GLN A 249 8.33 2.98 -21.38
C GLN A 249 8.56 4.33 -22.05
N GLN A 250 9.22 5.26 -21.35
CA GLN A 250 9.56 6.57 -21.90
C GLN A 250 10.55 6.44 -23.06
N GLY A 251 11.58 5.59 -22.92
CA GLY A 251 12.55 5.33 -23.98
C GLY A 251 11.90 4.77 -25.24
N TYR A 252 10.88 3.91 -25.11
CA TYR A 252 10.10 3.40 -26.22
C TYR A 252 9.31 4.51 -26.93
N GLN A 253 8.76 5.46 -26.17
CA GLN A 253 7.96 6.58 -26.73
C GLN A 253 8.82 7.68 -27.38
N LYS A 254 10.12 7.76 -27.00
CA LYS A 254 11.03 8.86 -27.36
C LYS A 254 12.29 8.40 -28.09
N ASP A 255 12.24 7.21 -28.70
CA ASP A 255 13.27 6.66 -29.60
C ASP A 255 14.67 6.45 -28.98
N TYR A 256 14.77 6.27 -27.63
CA TYR A 256 16.02 5.88 -26.98
C TYR A 256 15.92 4.54 -26.24
N TYR A 257 14.98 3.68 -26.63
CA TYR A 257 14.70 2.38 -26.00
C TYR A 257 15.93 1.50 -25.87
N ASP A 258 16.74 1.35 -26.92
CA ASP A 258 17.91 0.49 -26.91
C ASP A 258 18.97 0.94 -25.89
N LYS A 259 19.12 2.24 -25.69
CA LYS A 259 20.05 2.80 -24.68
C LYS A 259 19.58 2.47 -23.27
N VAL A 260 18.31 2.74 -22.95
CA VAL A 260 17.77 2.48 -21.62
C VAL A 260 17.72 0.98 -21.29
N ILE A 261 17.33 0.12 -22.24
CA ILE A 261 17.30 -1.33 -22.03
C ILE A 261 18.70 -1.89 -21.78
N ARG A 262 19.68 -1.46 -22.57
CA ARG A 262 21.08 -1.88 -22.37
C ARG A 262 21.59 -1.48 -20.99
N PHE A 263 21.34 -0.24 -20.59
CA PHE A 263 21.72 0.27 -19.27
C PHE A 263 21.04 -0.52 -18.14
N MET A 264 19.71 -0.68 -18.18
CA MET A 264 18.94 -1.39 -17.15
C MET A 264 19.34 -2.87 -17.04
N ARG A 265 19.65 -3.53 -18.17
CA ARG A 265 20.19 -4.90 -18.16
C ARG A 265 21.54 -4.97 -17.41
N ASN A 266 22.44 -4.05 -17.70
CA ASN A 266 23.75 -4.01 -17.04
C ASN A 266 23.61 -3.71 -15.55
N LEU A 267 22.77 -2.76 -15.16
CA LEU A 267 22.48 -2.41 -13.78
C LEU A 267 21.92 -3.59 -12.98
N PHE A 268 20.94 -4.30 -13.55
CA PHE A 268 20.31 -5.42 -12.86
C PHE A 268 21.16 -6.69 -12.92
N SER A 269 21.87 -6.93 -14.00
CA SER A 269 22.79 -8.06 -14.08
C SER A 269 23.95 -7.90 -13.09
N GLY A 270 24.57 -6.72 -13.04
CA GLY A 270 25.65 -6.43 -12.09
C GLY A 270 25.19 -6.38 -10.63
N GLY A 271 23.99 -5.82 -10.39
CA GLY A 271 23.45 -5.66 -9.04
C GLY A 271 22.85 -6.94 -8.44
N PHE A 272 22.34 -7.87 -9.28
CA PHE A 272 21.54 -9.00 -8.77
C PHE A 272 22.17 -10.37 -9.05
N LYS A 273 22.74 -10.56 -10.24
CA LYS A 273 23.29 -11.85 -10.61
C LYS A 273 24.58 -12.08 -9.84
N ASP A 274 24.65 -13.22 -9.14
CA ASP A 274 25.82 -13.65 -8.35
C ASP A 274 26.25 -12.66 -7.24
N ASN A 275 25.36 -11.76 -6.81
CA ASN A 275 25.65 -10.81 -5.74
C ASN A 275 25.52 -11.49 -4.36
N GLN A 276 26.65 -11.93 -3.81
CA GLN A 276 26.73 -12.57 -2.48
C GLN A 276 26.40 -11.61 -1.31
N HIS A 277 26.27 -10.32 -1.58
CA HIS A 277 25.98 -9.29 -0.59
C HIS A 277 24.50 -8.95 -0.49
N LEU A 278 23.62 -9.69 -1.16
CA LEU A 278 22.18 -9.44 -1.12
C LEU A 278 21.43 -10.41 -0.23
N SER A 279 20.46 -9.88 0.51
CA SER A 279 19.47 -10.68 1.23
C SER A 279 18.27 -10.99 0.34
N LEU A 280 17.60 -9.97 -0.15
CA LEU A 280 16.33 -10.08 -0.90
C LEU A 280 16.16 -8.87 -1.82
N ILE A 281 15.47 -9.06 -2.95
CA ILE A 281 15.19 -8.02 -3.93
C ILE A 281 13.68 -7.92 -4.15
N HIS A 282 13.15 -6.71 -4.07
CA HIS A 282 11.77 -6.41 -4.43
C HIS A 282 11.70 -5.43 -5.59
N ILE A 283 10.97 -5.82 -6.63
CA ILE A 283 10.77 -5.01 -7.82
C ILE A 283 9.27 -4.83 -8.05
N SER A 284 8.80 -3.61 -8.26
CA SER A 284 7.43 -3.32 -8.61
C SER A 284 7.29 -2.78 -10.04
N GLU A 285 6.30 -3.28 -10.77
CA GLU A 285 5.91 -2.78 -12.08
C GLU A 285 4.39 -2.70 -12.22
N PRO A 286 3.84 -1.79 -13.04
CA PRO A 286 2.44 -1.82 -13.39
C PRO A 286 2.12 -3.04 -14.25
N THR A 287 1.09 -3.79 -13.89
CA THR A 287 0.55 -4.83 -14.79
C THR A 287 0.05 -4.15 -16.05
N ARG A 288 0.65 -4.44 -17.20
CA ARG A 288 0.07 -4.09 -18.49
C ARG A 288 -1.20 -4.92 -18.66
N LEU A 289 -2.34 -4.27 -18.80
CA LEU A 289 -3.46 -4.88 -19.50
C LEU A 289 -2.94 -5.10 -20.92
N LEU A 290 -2.66 -6.35 -21.28
CA LEU A 290 -2.51 -6.73 -22.68
C LEU A 290 -3.84 -6.36 -23.33
N SER A 291 -3.87 -5.25 -24.06
CA SER A 291 -4.90 -5.03 -25.06
C SER A 291 -4.65 -6.08 -26.14
N ILE A 292 -5.37 -7.17 -26.06
CA ILE A 292 -5.53 -8.11 -27.16
C ILE A 292 -6.36 -7.35 -28.17
N SER A 293 -5.69 -6.76 -29.14
CA SER A 293 -6.31 -6.29 -30.40
C SER A 293 -6.39 -7.45 -31.36
#